data_101cf1278558a77d0fcc6cd42c55fc64
#
_entry.id   101cf1278558a77d0fcc6cd42c55fc64
#
_cell.length_a   1.000
_cell.length_b   1.000
_cell.length_c   1.000
_cell.angle_alpha   90.00
_cell.angle_beta   90.00
_cell.angle_gamma   90.00
#
_symmetry.space_group_name_H-M   'P 1'
#
loop_
_entity.id
_entity.type
_entity.pdbx_description
1 polymer ?
#
loop_
_entity_poly.entity_id
_entity_poly.type
_entity_poly.pdbx_seq_one_letter_code
_entity_poly.pdbx_strand_id
1 'polypeptide(L)'
;MKLAKLRIEIGLPEPVRLLHLSDTHLALADGRDNERKRQLASRRTADFAVGGCNPRKHLEEALAYAKEHAELIVHTGDLIDFISYRNLDLAREFFSEYDCVVAAGNHEFSKYVGEAWEDEAYKLDSLLLVQQYY
;
A
#
# COMPACT_ATOMS: atom_id res chain seq x y z
N MET A 1 -1.61 -14.47 8.99
CA MET A 1 -2.12 -13.13 9.32
C MET A 1 -2.58 -13.07 10.77
N LYS A 2 -2.30 -11.96 11.49
CA LYS A 2 -2.93 -11.66 12.80
C LYS A 2 -4.08 -10.70 12.55
N LEU A 3 -5.24 -10.96 13.13
CA LEU A 3 -6.45 -10.15 12.96
C LEU A 3 -6.92 -9.65 14.33
N ALA A 4 -7.13 -8.35 14.45
CA ALA A 4 -7.84 -7.75 15.57
C ALA A 4 -9.29 -7.42 15.13
N LYS A 5 -10.27 -7.76 15.98
CA LYS A 5 -11.67 -7.42 15.73
C LYS A 5 -12.12 -6.36 16.71
N LEU A 6 -12.71 -5.29 16.17
CA LEU A 6 -13.31 -4.21 16.94
C LEU A 6 -14.75 -4.00 16.49
N ARG A 7 -15.65 -3.79 17.44
CA ARG A 7 -17.03 -3.35 17.17
C ARG A 7 -17.21 -1.93 17.68
N ILE A 8 -17.71 -1.05 16.80
CA ILE A 8 -18.03 0.34 17.12
C ILE A 8 -19.52 0.54 16.87
N GLU A 9 -20.24 1.07 17.83
CA GLU A 9 -21.67 1.37 17.72
C GLU A 9 -21.85 2.85 17.41
N ILE A 10 -22.32 3.16 16.19
CA ILE A 10 -22.53 4.52 15.69
C ILE A 10 -23.99 4.77 15.25
N GLY A 11 -24.91 3.89 15.64
CA GLY A 11 -26.34 4.04 15.36
C GLY A 11 -26.75 3.67 13.93
N LEU A 12 -25.96 2.89 13.19
CA LEU A 12 -26.36 2.35 11.91
C LEU A 12 -27.48 1.31 12.10
N PRO A 13 -28.49 1.25 11.19
CA PRO A 13 -29.57 0.28 11.27
C PRO A 13 -29.07 -1.16 11.08
N GLU A 14 -28.06 -1.34 10.23
CA GLU A 14 -27.43 -2.64 9.96
C GLU A 14 -25.91 -2.54 10.15
N PRO A 15 -25.25 -3.59 10.63
CA PRO A 15 -23.83 -3.61 10.81
C PRO A 15 -23.10 -3.62 9.46
N VAL A 16 -22.11 -2.75 9.30
CA VAL A 16 -21.17 -2.75 8.17
C VAL A 16 -19.83 -3.32 8.62
N ARG A 17 -19.31 -4.26 7.86
CA ARG A 17 -18.01 -4.87 8.13
C ARG A 17 -16.97 -4.27 7.20
N LEU A 18 -15.91 -3.72 7.78
CA LEU A 18 -14.78 -3.21 7.02
C LEU A 18 -13.49 -3.89 7.45
N LEU A 19 -12.57 -4.06 6.49
CA LEU A 19 -11.19 -4.44 6.75
C LEU A 19 -10.33 -3.18 6.73
N HIS A 20 -9.65 -2.90 7.84
CA HIS A 20 -8.66 -1.83 7.93
C HIS A 20 -7.26 -2.40 7.69
N LEU A 21 -6.54 -1.82 6.75
CA LEU A 21 -5.15 -2.10 6.41
C LEU A 21 -4.31 -0.83 6.51
N SER A 22 -3.04 -0.97 6.82
CA SER A 22 -2.05 0.12 6.83
C SER A 22 -0.65 -0.44 6.62
N ASP A 23 0.27 0.40 6.17
CA ASP A 23 1.70 0.12 6.15
C ASP A 23 2.07 -1.21 5.45
N THR A 24 1.50 -1.44 4.29
CA THR A 24 1.77 -2.65 3.50
C THR A 24 3.18 -2.65 2.90
N HIS A 25 3.70 -1.48 2.51
CA HIS A 25 5.05 -1.29 1.98
C HIS A 25 5.43 -2.25 0.83
N LEU A 26 4.63 -2.29 -0.23
CA LEU A 26 4.99 -3.04 -1.44
C LEU A 26 6.26 -2.45 -2.05
N ALA A 27 7.32 -3.25 -2.12
CA ALA A 27 8.64 -2.83 -2.56
C ALA A 27 9.06 -3.55 -3.84
N LEU A 28 8.41 -3.23 -4.95
CA LEU A 28 8.64 -3.86 -6.25
C LEU A 28 9.14 -2.85 -7.27
N ALA A 29 9.89 -3.34 -8.26
CA ALA A 29 10.30 -2.58 -9.44
C ALA A 29 10.47 -3.54 -10.62
N ASP A 30 10.43 -3.01 -11.84
CA ASP A 30 10.61 -3.81 -13.05
C ASP A 30 11.56 -3.14 -14.07
N GLY A 31 11.58 -3.65 -15.31
CA GLY A 31 12.48 -3.17 -16.37
C GLY A 31 12.25 -1.71 -16.82
N ARG A 32 11.11 -1.11 -16.48
CA ARG A 32 10.80 0.32 -16.76
C ARG A 32 11.45 1.25 -15.75
N ASP A 33 11.80 0.73 -14.55
CA ASP A 33 12.46 1.49 -13.51
C ASP A 33 13.97 1.55 -13.72
N ASN A 34 14.59 2.61 -13.22
CA ASN A 34 16.04 2.72 -13.26
C ASN A 34 16.72 1.70 -12.33
N GLU A 35 18.02 1.51 -12.55
CA GLU A 35 18.81 0.53 -11.80
C GLU A 35 18.76 0.76 -10.28
N ARG A 36 18.82 2.04 -9.84
CA ARG A 36 18.76 2.39 -8.42
C ARG A 36 17.45 1.92 -7.76
N LYS A 37 16.31 2.03 -8.46
CA LYS A 37 15.02 1.54 -7.96
C LYS A 37 14.96 0.02 -7.91
N ARG A 38 15.49 -0.67 -8.91
CA ARG A 38 15.55 -2.13 -8.91
C ARG A 38 16.40 -2.67 -7.76
N GLN A 39 17.55 -2.05 -7.51
CA GLN A 39 18.40 -2.39 -6.36
C GLN A 39 17.71 -2.06 -5.03
N LEU A 40 17.01 -0.93 -4.94
CA LEU A 40 16.22 -0.58 -3.77
C LEU A 40 15.14 -1.62 -3.50
N ALA A 41 14.37 -2.03 -4.51
CA ALA A 41 13.35 -3.06 -4.39
C ALA A 41 13.92 -4.38 -3.84
N SER A 42 15.05 -4.83 -4.39
CA SER A 42 15.74 -6.03 -3.93
C SER A 42 16.18 -5.93 -2.48
N ARG A 43 16.78 -4.81 -2.10
CA ARG A 43 17.22 -4.55 -0.72
C ARG A 43 16.04 -4.54 0.25
N ARG A 44 14.99 -3.79 -0.06
CA ARG A 44 13.80 -3.70 0.81
C ARG A 44 13.11 -5.05 0.98
N THR A 45 13.01 -5.83 -0.09
CA THR A 45 12.50 -7.21 -0.01
C THR A 45 13.35 -8.08 0.92
N ALA A 46 14.67 -7.96 0.85
CA ALA A 46 15.57 -8.69 1.74
C ALA A 46 15.43 -8.21 3.20
N ASP A 47 15.35 -6.91 3.44
CA ASP A 47 15.15 -6.34 4.78
C ASP A 47 13.85 -6.84 5.43
N PHE A 48 12.75 -6.87 4.69
CA PHE A 48 11.49 -7.42 5.18
C PHE A 48 11.58 -8.94 5.47
N ALA A 49 12.28 -9.68 4.62
CA ALA A 49 12.45 -11.12 4.79
C ALA A 49 13.22 -11.48 6.07
N VAL A 50 14.18 -10.66 6.52
CA VAL A 50 14.88 -10.86 7.80
C VAL A 50 13.91 -10.83 8.97
N GLY A 51 12.88 -9.97 8.92
CA GLY A 51 11.80 -9.92 9.91
C GLY A 51 10.74 -11.01 9.74
N GLY A 52 10.90 -11.94 8.79
CA GLY A 52 9.89 -12.94 8.44
C GLY A 52 8.65 -12.35 7.78
N CYS A 53 8.75 -11.13 7.25
CA CYS A 53 7.66 -10.42 6.59
C CYS A 53 7.75 -10.62 5.07
N ASN A 54 6.59 -10.85 4.44
CA ASN A 54 6.43 -10.78 3.00
C ASN A 54 5.21 -9.89 2.72
N PRO A 55 5.43 -8.59 2.44
CA PRO A 55 4.35 -7.62 2.28
C PRO A 55 3.31 -8.04 1.25
N ARG A 56 3.75 -8.50 0.08
CA ARG A 56 2.85 -8.94 -0.98
C ARG A 56 1.98 -10.13 -0.55
N LYS A 57 2.59 -11.16 0.04
CA LYS A 57 1.85 -12.33 0.52
C LYS A 57 0.85 -11.94 1.62
N HIS A 58 1.25 -11.07 2.54
CA HIS A 58 0.36 -10.61 3.61
C HIS A 58 -0.81 -9.80 3.06
N LEU A 59 -0.60 -8.96 2.04
CA LEU A 59 -1.68 -8.27 1.36
C LEU A 59 -2.63 -9.27 0.67
N GLU A 60 -2.11 -10.23 -0.10
CA GLU A 60 -2.91 -11.26 -0.75
C GLU A 60 -3.76 -12.06 0.25
N GLU A 61 -3.20 -12.43 1.42
CA GLU A 61 -3.94 -13.08 2.50
C GLU A 61 -5.05 -12.18 3.08
N ALA A 62 -4.76 -10.88 3.27
CA ALA A 62 -5.73 -9.92 3.77
C ALA A 62 -6.88 -9.69 2.79
N LEU A 63 -6.57 -9.61 1.49
CA LEU A 63 -7.56 -9.46 0.43
C LEU A 63 -8.45 -10.70 0.28
N ALA A 64 -7.86 -11.89 0.37
CA ALA A 64 -8.63 -13.13 0.39
C ALA A 64 -9.60 -13.16 1.57
N TYR A 65 -9.16 -12.74 2.75
CA TYR A 65 -10.03 -12.60 3.91
C TYR A 65 -11.15 -11.55 3.69
N ALA A 66 -10.81 -10.40 3.08
CA ALA A 66 -11.78 -9.34 2.83
C ALA A 66 -12.95 -9.81 1.94
N LYS A 67 -12.65 -10.57 0.89
CA LYS A 67 -13.69 -11.12 -0.03
C LYS A 67 -14.80 -11.89 0.67
N GLU A 68 -14.47 -12.53 1.78
CA GLU A 68 -15.42 -13.37 2.53
C GLU A 68 -16.06 -12.65 3.72
N HIS A 69 -15.40 -11.60 4.24
CA HIS A 69 -15.72 -11.08 5.57
C HIS A 69 -15.92 -9.58 5.65
N ALA A 70 -15.58 -8.80 4.62
CA ALA A 70 -15.70 -7.35 4.60
C ALA A 70 -16.51 -6.86 3.40
N GLU A 71 -17.20 -5.76 3.58
CA GLU A 71 -17.98 -5.06 2.55
C GLU A 71 -17.17 -3.89 1.96
N LEU A 72 -16.19 -3.41 2.72
CA LEU A 72 -15.33 -2.30 2.35
C LEU A 72 -13.92 -2.52 2.89
N ILE A 73 -12.92 -2.12 2.12
CA ILE A 73 -11.54 -2.04 2.57
C ILE A 73 -11.18 -0.57 2.82
N VAL A 74 -10.56 -0.29 3.96
CA VAL A 74 -9.99 1.02 4.28
C VAL A 74 -8.48 0.85 4.42
N HIS A 75 -7.72 1.50 3.55
CA HIS A 75 -6.25 1.51 3.62
C HIS A 75 -5.75 2.91 4.01
N THR A 76 -5.07 3.02 5.13
CA THR A 76 -4.70 4.31 5.72
C THR A 76 -3.27 4.77 5.39
N GLY A 77 -2.75 4.34 4.25
CA GLY A 77 -1.49 4.82 3.68
C GLY A 77 -0.35 3.82 3.73
N ASP A 78 0.73 4.16 3.04
CA ASP A 78 1.92 3.34 2.86
C ASP A 78 1.61 1.96 2.25
N LEU A 79 0.75 1.95 1.21
CA LEU A 79 0.49 0.76 0.40
C LEU A 79 1.76 0.35 -0.35
N ILE A 80 2.45 1.34 -0.94
CA ILE A 80 3.73 1.16 -1.60
C ILE A 80 4.87 1.68 -0.72
N ASP A 81 6.06 1.11 -0.87
CA ASP A 81 7.25 1.52 -0.12
C ASP A 81 8.00 2.69 -0.78
N PHE A 82 7.87 2.83 -2.08
CA PHE A 82 8.37 3.93 -2.92
C PHE A 82 7.71 3.90 -4.29
N ILE A 83 7.74 5.01 -5.00
CA ILE A 83 7.18 5.13 -6.34
C ILE A 83 8.04 4.36 -7.35
N SER A 84 7.46 3.32 -7.94
CA SER A 84 7.99 2.59 -9.09
C SER A 84 6.85 2.23 -10.04
N TYR A 85 7.14 1.94 -11.28
CA TYR A 85 6.10 1.52 -12.23
C TYR A 85 5.35 0.28 -11.76
N ARG A 86 6.08 -0.72 -11.23
CA ARG A 86 5.44 -1.95 -10.76
C ARG A 86 4.60 -1.75 -9.51
N ASN A 87 5.04 -0.91 -8.57
CA ASN A 87 4.23 -0.57 -7.40
C ASN A 87 2.96 0.18 -7.78
N LEU A 88 3.05 1.14 -8.71
CA LEU A 88 1.89 1.88 -9.21
C LEU A 88 0.89 0.98 -9.95
N ASP A 89 1.38 0.03 -10.75
CA ASP A 89 0.50 -0.95 -11.41
C ASP A 89 -0.26 -1.80 -10.39
N LEU A 90 0.42 -2.27 -9.32
CA LEU A 90 -0.23 -3.03 -8.26
C LEU A 90 -1.25 -2.19 -7.49
N ALA A 91 -0.96 -0.92 -7.22
CA ALA A 91 -1.94 -0.02 -6.61
C ALA A 91 -3.19 0.10 -7.49
N ARG A 92 -3.02 0.28 -8.81
CA ARG A 92 -4.13 0.32 -9.76
C ARG A 92 -4.91 -0.99 -9.80
N GLU A 93 -4.23 -2.13 -9.86
CA GLU A 93 -4.85 -3.46 -9.79
C GLU A 93 -5.71 -3.58 -8.53
N PHE A 94 -5.15 -3.21 -7.37
CA PHE A 94 -5.85 -3.20 -6.08
C PHE A 94 -7.12 -2.34 -6.11
N PHE A 95 -7.05 -1.09 -6.57
CA PHE A 95 -8.19 -0.18 -6.61
C PHE A 95 -9.25 -0.58 -7.66
N SER A 96 -8.87 -1.31 -8.70
CA SER A 96 -9.82 -1.79 -9.70
C SER A 96 -10.58 -3.05 -9.28
N GLU A 97 -10.01 -3.84 -8.38
CA GLU A 97 -10.57 -5.13 -7.98
C GLU A 97 -11.40 -5.08 -6.69
N TYR A 98 -11.19 -4.06 -5.86
CA TYR A 98 -11.79 -3.97 -4.53
C TYR A 98 -12.47 -2.64 -4.32
N ASP A 99 -13.64 -2.69 -3.66
CA ASP A 99 -14.26 -1.47 -3.13
C ASP A 99 -13.44 -1.00 -1.92
N CYS A 100 -12.73 0.11 -2.09
CA CYS A 100 -11.78 0.58 -1.08
C CYS A 100 -11.75 2.10 -0.95
N VAL A 101 -11.53 2.55 0.28
CA VAL A 101 -11.20 3.94 0.62
C VAL A 101 -9.73 3.98 0.99
N VAL A 102 -8.96 4.86 0.37
CA VAL A 102 -7.52 4.93 0.55
C VAL A 102 -7.09 6.34 0.92
N ALA A 103 -6.25 6.43 1.94
CA ALA A 103 -5.45 7.61 2.22
C ALA A 103 -4.01 7.37 1.76
N ALA A 104 -3.38 8.37 1.17
CA ALA A 104 -1.96 8.30 0.87
C ALA A 104 -1.14 8.55 2.15
N GLY A 105 -0.14 7.72 2.39
CA GLY A 105 0.87 7.92 3.42
C GLY A 105 2.09 8.67 2.87
N ASN A 106 3.16 8.78 3.65
CA ASN A 106 4.37 9.47 3.20
C ASN A 106 5.17 8.68 2.14
N HIS A 107 5.04 7.36 2.11
CA HIS A 107 5.72 6.52 1.13
C HIS A 107 5.14 6.66 -0.28
N GLU A 108 3.86 6.99 -0.42
CA GLU A 108 3.25 7.34 -1.71
C GLU A 108 3.87 8.60 -2.34
N PHE A 109 4.50 9.46 -1.55
CA PHE A 109 5.17 10.66 -2.02
C PHE A 109 6.70 10.53 -2.13
N SER A 110 7.24 9.32 -1.96
CA SER A 110 8.69 9.07 -2.02
C SER A 110 9.08 8.40 -3.33
N LYS A 111 9.96 9.03 -4.11
CA LYS A 111 10.61 8.39 -5.28
C LYS A 111 11.56 7.27 -4.85
N TYR A 112 12.17 7.44 -3.70
CA TYR A 112 13.00 6.47 -2.97
C TYR A 112 12.63 6.55 -1.49
N VAL A 113 13.00 5.59 -0.68
CA VAL A 113 12.65 5.56 0.74
C VAL A 113 13.29 6.73 1.50
N GLY A 114 12.49 7.46 2.25
CA GLY A 114 12.95 8.54 3.15
C GLY A 114 12.90 9.96 2.58
N GLU A 115 12.83 10.14 1.27
CA GLU A 115 12.96 11.47 0.64
C GLU A 115 11.77 12.40 0.89
N ALA A 116 10.58 11.87 1.14
CA ALA A 116 9.40 12.70 1.43
C ALA A 116 9.56 13.60 2.67
N TRP A 117 10.55 13.33 3.51
CA TRP A 117 10.86 14.12 4.70
C TRP A 117 11.86 15.25 4.41
N GLU A 118 12.64 15.13 3.34
CA GLU A 118 13.82 15.95 3.09
C GLU A 118 13.54 17.09 2.11
N ASP A 119 12.61 16.91 1.15
CA ASP A 119 12.40 17.86 0.07
C ASP A 119 10.93 17.94 -0.36
N GLU A 120 10.33 19.13 -0.27
CA GLU A 120 8.95 19.35 -0.75
C GLU A 120 8.80 19.25 -2.27
N ALA A 121 9.86 19.49 -3.05
CA ALA A 121 9.81 19.34 -4.49
C ALA A 121 9.53 17.87 -4.89
N TYR A 122 10.05 16.91 -4.15
CA TYR A 122 9.74 15.49 -4.37
C TYR A 122 8.26 15.16 -4.14
N LYS A 123 7.63 15.83 -3.19
CA LYS A 123 6.19 15.63 -2.92
C LYS A 123 5.34 16.06 -4.11
N LEU A 124 5.62 17.20 -4.70
CA LEU A 124 4.88 17.71 -5.87
C LEU A 124 5.05 16.81 -7.10
N ASP A 125 6.27 16.41 -7.41
CA ASP A 125 6.54 15.48 -8.50
C ASP A 125 5.85 14.14 -8.31
N SER A 126 5.83 13.66 -7.06
CA SER A 126 5.19 12.40 -6.69
C SER A 126 3.68 12.50 -6.74
N LEU A 127 3.12 13.61 -6.28
CA LEU A 127 1.67 13.86 -6.29
C LEU A 127 1.09 13.73 -7.70
N LEU A 128 1.74 14.30 -8.71
CA LEU A 128 1.29 14.22 -10.11
C LEU A 128 1.29 12.79 -10.65
N LEU A 129 2.20 11.94 -10.17
CA LEU A 129 2.23 10.53 -10.53
C LEU A 129 1.16 9.76 -9.75
N VAL A 130 1.07 9.96 -8.46
CA VAL A 130 0.15 9.25 -7.57
C VAL A 130 -1.31 9.53 -7.96
N GLN A 131 -1.68 10.77 -8.26
CA GLN A 131 -3.04 11.13 -8.70
C GLN A 131 -3.53 10.39 -9.96
N GLN A 132 -2.64 9.77 -10.72
CA GLN A 132 -3.02 8.97 -11.88
C GLN A 132 -3.39 7.52 -11.52
N TYR A 133 -3.09 7.10 -10.30
CA TYR A 133 -3.19 5.70 -9.85
C TYR A 133 -4.06 5.52 -8.61
N TYR A 134 -4.29 6.60 -7.87
CA TYR A 134 -5.06 6.63 -6.60
C TYR A 134 -6.39 7.35 -6.76
#